data_bc20bf108c1d010a1fe5a6cc1f167145
#
_entry.id   bc20bf108c1d010a1fe5a6cc1f167145
#
_cell.length_a   1.000
_cell.length_b   1.000
_cell.length_c   1.000
_cell.angle_alpha   90.00
_cell.angle_beta   90.00
_cell.angle_gamma   90.00
#
_symmetry.space_group_name_H-M   'P 1'
#
loop_
_entity.id
_entity.type
_entity.pdbx_description
1 polymer ?
#
loop_
_entity_poly.entity_id
_entity_poly.type
_entity_poly.pdbx_seq_one_letter_code
_entity_poly.pdbx_strand_id
1 'polypeptide(L)'
;SGAVIQDIGDGILNLEFQSKMNTIGADVLTAINKAIDLAETNHPGLVIGNQGANFSVGANIGMIFMMAVEQEYDELNYAIKYFQDTMMRMRYSSIPTIAAPHGMALGGGCEISLHADKVVAAAETYMGLVEFGVGVIPGGGGSKEMALRASDLFHKGDVQLNVLQEHFLTCLLY
;
A
#
# COMPACT_ATOMS: atom_id res chain seq x y z
N SER A 1 -3.55 1.10 -19.52
CA SER A 1 -3.90 1.53 -18.17
C SER A 1 -3.45 0.44 -17.20
N GLY A 2 -2.72 0.79 -16.16
CA GLY A 2 -2.24 -0.18 -15.15
C GLY A 2 -3.34 -0.63 -14.17
N ALA A 3 -4.55 -0.07 -14.26
CA ALA A 3 -5.67 -0.43 -13.42
C ALA A 3 -7.01 -0.10 -14.06
N VAL A 4 -8.09 -0.75 -13.58
CA VAL A 4 -9.48 -0.54 -13.97
C VAL A 4 -10.31 -0.24 -12.72
N ILE A 5 -11.30 0.65 -12.88
CA ILE A 5 -12.28 0.98 -11.86
C ILE A 5 -13.64 0.49 -12.37
N GLN A 6 -14.36 -0.28 -11.57
CA GLN A 6 -15.65 -0.85 -11.94
C GLN A 6 -16.59 -0.90 -10.72
N ASP A 7 -17.89 -0.77 -10.96
CA ASP A 7 -18.91 -1.03 -9.95
C ASP A 7 -19.10 -2.55 -9.80
N ILE A 8 -19.02 -3.05 -8.57
CA ILE A 8 -19.16 -4.48 -8.27
C ILE A 8 -20.52 -4.83 -7.66
N GLY A 9 -21.43 -3.89 -7.65
CA GLY A 9 -22.78 -3.98 -7.09
C GLY A 9 -22.98 -3.08 -5.88
N ASP A 10 -24.22 -2.74 -5.60
CA ASP A 10 -24.66 -1.86 -4.51
C ASP A 10 -23.96 -0.48 -4.51
N GLY A 11 -23.44 -0.06 -5.66
CA GLY A 11 -22.72 1.20 -5.83
C GLY A 11 -21.27 1.16 -5.31
N ILE A 12 -20.75 0.03 -4.85
CA ILE A 12 -19.37 -0.12 -4.40
C ILE A 12 -18.43 -0.15 -5.58
N LEU A 13 -17.42 0.72 -5.58
CA LEU A 13 -16.35 0.68 -6.56
C LEU A 13 -15.28 -0.36 -6.19
N ASN A 14 -14.79 -1.06 -7.21
CA ASN A 14 -13.56 -1.85 -7.12
C ASN A 14 -12.48 -1.26 -8.01
N LEU A 15 -11.31 -1.06 -7.46
CA LEU A 15 -10.08 -0.78 -8.19
C LEU A 15 -9.29 -2.07 -8.36
N GLU A 16 -9.06 -2.48 -9.60
CA GLU A 16 -8.31 -3.67 -9.98
C GLU A 16 -7.03 -3.28 -10.70
N PHE A 17 -5.88 -3.74 -10.20
CA PHE A 17 -4.60 -3.56 -10.88
C PHE A 17 -4.50 -4.54 -12.04
N GLN A 18 -3.95 -4.07 -13.16
CA GLN A 18 -3.77 -4.85 -14.40
C GLN A 18 -2.34 -4.77 -14.95
N SER A 19 -1.42 -4.24 -14.18
CA SER A 19 -0.01 -4.24 -14.53
C SER A 19 0.58 -5.66 -14.42
N LYS A 20 1.73 -5.89 -15.06
CA LYS A 20 2.42 -7.18 -14.93
C LYS A 20 2.75 -7.44 -13.46
N MET A 21 2.34 -8.61 -12.93
CA MET A 21 2.46 -9.01 -11.52
C MET A 21 1.79 -8.00 -10.56
N ASN A 22 0.88 -7.18 -11.05
CA ASN A 22 0.25 -6.11 -10.29
C ASN A 22 1.25 -5.16 -9.63
N THR A 23 2.36 -4.86 -10.32
CA THR A 23 3.34 -3.88 -9.86
C THR A 23 2.73 -2.48 -9.82
N ILE A 24 3.14 -1.72 -8.80
CA ILE A 24 2.63 -0.38 -8.55
C ILE A 24 3.56 0.63 -9.21
N GLY A 25 3.09 1.24 -10.29
CA GLY A 25 3.72 2.36 -10.97
C GLY A 25 2.88 3.63 -10.85
N ALA A 26 3.34 4.70 -11.47
CA ALA A 26 2.64 6.00 -11.44
C ALA A 26 1.21 5.91 -11.99
N ASP A 27 0.95 5.05 -12.97
CA ASP A 27 -0.36 4.82 -13.56
C ASP A 27 -1.33 4.15 -12.57
N VAL A 28 -0.85 3.21 -11.75
CA VAL A 28 -1.64 2.58 -10.67
C VAL A 28 -1.93 3.60 -9.57
N LEU A 29 -0.95 4.40 -9.15
CA LEU A 29 -1.14 5.47 -8.16
C LEU A 29 -2.16 6.52 -8.64
N THR A 30 -2.07 6.91 -9.89
CA THR A 30 -3.06 7.81 -10.52
C THR A 30 -4.46 7.19 -10.53
N ALA A 31 -4.57 5.89 -10.79
CA ALA A 31 -5.85 5.19 -10.74
C ALA A 31 -6.42 5.10 -9.31
N ILE A 32 -5.59 4.91 -8.29
CA ILE A 32 -6.00 4.94 -6.87
C ILE A 32 -6.61 6.32 -6.55
N ASN A 33 -5.89 7.41 -6.84
CA ASN A 33 -6.38 8.76 -6.59
C ASN A 33 -7.72 9.02 -7.31
N LYS A 34 -7.82 8.64 -8.58
CA LYS A 34 -9.06 8.76 -9.35
C LYS A 34 -10.21 7.92 -8.78
N ALA A 35 -9.93 6.70 -8.30
CA ALA A 35 -10.94 5.85 -7.69
C ALA A 35 -11.49 6.47 -6.40
N ILE A 36 -10.63 7.07 -5.59
CA ILE A 36 -11.02 7.79 -4.37
C ILE A 36 -11.89 8.99 -4.73
N ASP A 37 -11.49 9.83 -5.70
CA ASP A 37 -12.25 11.00 -6.11
C ASP A 37 -13.65 10.62 -6.63
N LEU A 38 -13.75 9.54 -7.42
CA LEU A 38 -15.03 9.02 -7.89
C LEU A 38 -15.89 8.49 -6.74
N ALA A 39 -15.28 7.73 -5.83
CA ALA A 39 -15.98 7.14 -4.71
C ALA A 39 -16.52 8.23 -3.76
N GLU A 40 -15.73 9.23 -3.43
CA GLU A 40 -16.13 10.35 -2.59
C GLU A 40 -17.28 11.17 -3.18
N THR A 41 -17.45 11.15 -4.50
CA THR A 41 -18.51 11.92 -5.16
C THR A 41 -19.87 11.22 -5.08
N ASN A 42 -19.92 9.89 -5.35
CA ASN A 42 -21.20 9.21 -5.58
C ASN A 42 -21.29 7.76 -5.08
N HIS A 43 -20.29 7.27 -4.35
CA HIS A 43 -20.26 5.85 -3.95
C HIS A 43 -20.04 5.70 -2.44
N PRO A 44 -20.62 4.66 -1.82
CA PRO A 44 -20.52 4.46 -0.36
C PRO A 44 -19.17 3.87 0.08
N GLY A 45 -18.31 3.44 -0.84
CA GLY A 45 -17.01 2.86 -0.49
C GLY A 45 -16.20 2.41 -1.70
N LEU A 46 -14.92 2.11 -1.43
CA LEU A 46 -13.95 1.64 -2.41
C LEU A 46 -13.30 0.35 -1.92
N VAL A 47 -13.29 -0.67 -2.79
CA VAL A 47 -12.53 -1.90 -2.61
C VAL A 47 -11.29 -1.83 -3.51
N ILE A 48 -10.15 -2.28 -3.03
CA ILE A 48 -8.96 -2.57 -3.83
C ILE A 48 -8.82 -4.09 -3.84
N GLY A 49 -9.24 -4.70 -4.95
CA GLY A 49 -9.28 -6.15 -5.09
C GLY A 49 -8.91 -6.55 -6.51
N ASN A 50 -7.90 -7.40 -6.63
CA ASN A 50 -7.32 -7.78 -7.89
C ASN A 50 -7.69 -9.20 -8.30
N GLN A 51 -7.66 -9.47 -9.60
CA GLN A 51 -7.67 -10.81 -10.19
C GLN A 51 -6.23 -11.29 -10.39
N GLY A 52 -6.05 -12.57 -10.65
CA GLY A 52 -4.74 -13.16 -10.88
C GLY A 52 -4.15 -13.87 -9.65
N ALA A 53 -2.89 -14.30 -9.75
CA ALA A 53 -2.25 -15.14 -8.72
C ALA A 53 -1.88 -14.36 -7.45
N ASN A 54 -1.60 -13.06 -7.58
CA ASN A 54 -1.11 -12.23 -6.50
C ASN A 54 -1.83 -10.88 -6.46
N PHE A 55 -1.99 -10.34 -5.26
CA PHE A 55 -2.52 -9.00 -5.06
C PHE A 55 -1.59 -7.93 -5.64
N SER A 56 -0.34 -7.92 -5.21
CA SER A 56 0.72 -7.07 -5.78
C SER A 56 2.09 -7.46 -5.23
N VAL A 57 3.10 -7.41 -6.08
CA VAL A 57 4.50 -7.60 -5.67
C VAL A 57 5.21 -6.28 -5.32
N GLY A 58 4.45 -5.17 -5.25
CA GLY A 58 4.97 -3.85 -4.90
C GLY A 58 5.52 -3.05 -6.08
N ALA A 59 6.43 -2.13 -5.80
CA ALA A 59 7.02 -1.25 -6.81
C ALA A 59 7.96 -2.00 -7.77
N ASN A 60 8.20 -1.41 -8.94
CA ASN A 60 9.18 -1.92 -9.88
C ASN A 60 10.61 -1.59 -9.42
N ILE A 61 11.24 -2.53 -8.71
CA ILE A 61 12.60 -2.37 -8.17
C ILE A 61 13.64 -2.10 -9.27
N GLY A 62 13.46 -2.67 -10.46
CA GLY A 62 14.35 -2.41 -11.60
C GLY A 62 14.36 -0.93 -12.02
N MET A 63 13.20 -0.27 -12.03
CA MET A 63 13.11 1.17 -12.32
C MET A 63 13.76 2.00 -11.20
N ILE A 64 13.52 1.68 -9.96
CA ILE A 64 14.14 2.35 -8.80
C ILE A 64 15.66 2.26 -8.89
N PHE A 65 16.17 1.06 -9.19
CA PHE A 65 17.60 0.82 -9.35
C PHE A 65 18.18 1.64 -10.52
N MET A 66 17.52 1.67 -11.68
CA MET A 66 17.98 2.44 -12.83
C MET A 66 18.04 3.93 -12.52
N MET A 67 17.01 4.52 -11.93
CA MET A 67 17.01 5.93 -11.50
C MET A 67 18.17 6.22 -10.54
N ALA A 68 18.45 5.31 -9.62
CA ALA A 68 19.55 5.46 -8.66
C ALA A 68 20.93 5.41 -9.34
N VAL A 69 21.12 4.49 -10.29
CA VAL A 69 22.38 4.36 -11.07
C VAL A 69 22.60 5.57 -11.96
N GLU A 70 21.55 6.08 -12.58
CA GLU A 70 21.57 7.26 -13.45
C GLU A 70 21.61 8.57 -12.65
N GLN A 71 21.57 8.49 -11.31
CA GLN A 71 21.59 9.63 -10.40
C GLN A 71 20.39 10.58 -10.58
N GLU A 72 19.27 10.07 -11.06
CA GLU A 72 18.01 10.80 -11.22
C GLU A 72 17.27 10.89 -9.86
N TYR A 73 17.93 11.52 -8.89
CA TYR A 73 17.43 11.56 -7.51
C TYR A 73 16.19 12.42 -7.34
N ASP A 74 16.02 13.45 -8.18
CA ASP A 74 14.83 14.31 -8.14
C ASP A 74 13.59 13.55 -8.61
N GLU A 75 13.70 12.78 -9.70
CA GLU A 75 12.65 11.90 -10.21
C GLU A 75 12.32 10.79 -9.22
N LEU A 76 13.34 10.18 -8.62
CA LEU A 76 13.15 9.15 -7.60
C LEU A 76 12.43 9.73 -6.37
N ASN A 77 12.85 10.89 -5.90
CA ASN A 77 12.21 11.58 -4.77
C ASN A 77 10.76 11.95 -5.08
N TYR A 78 10.49 12.44 -6.30
CA TYR A 78 9.13 12.72 -6.76
C TYR A 78 8.26 11.45 -6.78
N ALA A 79 8.77 10.35 -7.31
CA ALA A 79 8.04 9.08 -7.37
C ALA A 79 7.70 8.54 -5.97
N ILE A 80 8.66 8.59 -5.03
CA ILE A 80 8.45 8.19 -3.64
C ILE A 80 7.42 9.10 -2.97
N LYS A 81 7.56 10.41 -3.14
CA LYS A 81 6.60 11.37 -2.58
C LYS A 81 5.20 11.16 -3.14
N TYR A 82 5.06 10.93 -4.42
CA TYR A 82 3.77 10.68 -5.05
C TYR A 82 3.10 9.40 -4.50
N PHE A 83 3.91 8.36 -4.25
CA PHE A 83 3.44 7.15 -3.59
C PHE A 83 2.93 7.47 -2.17
N GLN A 84 3.75 8.13 -1.36
CA GLN A 84 3.39 8.51 0.00
C GLN A 84 2.12 9.38 0.05
N ASP A 85 2.03 10.39 -0.79
CA ASP A 85 0.87 11.29 -0.86
C ASP A 85 -0.40 10.51 -1.25
N THR A 86 -0.30 9.54 -2.17
CA THR A 86 -1.41 8.66 -2.53
C THR A 86 -1.84 7.77 -1.37
N MET A 87 -0.90 7.22 -0.61
CA MET A 87 -1.21 6.44 0.59
C MET A 87 -1.92 7.28 1.65
N MET A 88 -1.45 8.49 1.88
CA MET A 88 -2.08 9.42 2.82
C MET A 88 -3.46 9.89 2.32
N ARG A 89 -3.63 10.09 1.01
CA ARG A 89 -4.94 10.39 0.40
C ARG A 89 -5.94 9.27 0.65
N MET A 90 -5.51 8.02 0.52
CA MET A 90 -6.36 6.85 0.80
C MET A 90 -6.71 6.76 2.29
N ARG A 91 -5.71 6.90 3.18
CA ARG A 91 -5.91 6.82 4.64
C ARG A 91 -6.88 7.86 5.19
N TYR A 92 -6.92 9.05 4.60
CA TYR A 92 -7.78 10.15 5.01
C TYR A 92 -8.93 10.42 4.05
N SER A 93 -9.29 9.45 3.21
CA SER A 93 -10.48 9.55 2.37
C SER A 93 -11.74 9.65 3.22
N SER A 94 -12.75 10.33 2.69
CA SER A 94 -14.04 10.48 3.38
C SER A 94 -14.97 9.28 3.24
N ILE A 95 -14.56 8.27 2.45
CA ILE A 95 -15.30 7.02 2.23
C ILE A 95 -14.50 5.83 2.77
N PRO A 96 -15.18 4.76 3.21
CA PRO A 96 -14.51 3.53 3.60
C PRO A 96 -13.68 2.93 2.46
N THR A 97 -12.46 2.53 2.78
CA THR A 97 -11.55 1.84 1.86
C THR A 97 -11.23 0.44 2.39
N ILE A 98 -11.36 -0.56 1.54
CA ILE A 98 -11.11 -1.96 1.89
C ILE A 98 -10.07 -2.54 0.94
N ALA A 99 -8.99 -3.10 1.47
CA ALA A 99 -8.06 -3.90 0.69
C ALA A 99 -8.39 -5.39 0.84
N ALA A 100 -8.45 -6.11 -0.28
CA ALA A 100 -8.73 -7.53 -0.34
C ALA A 100 -7.51 -8.33 -0.88
N PRO A 101 -6.39 -8.39 -0.14
CA PRO A 101 -5.18 -9.07 -0.60
C PRO A 101 -5.34 -10.58 -0.63
N HIS A 102 -4.69 -11.21 -1.62
CA HIS A 102 -4.56 -12.65 -1.79
C HIS A 102 -3.22 -13.00 -2.42
N GLY A 103 -2.78 -14.25 -2.29
CA GLY A 103 -1.46 -14.67 -2.76
C GLY A 103 -0.37 -13.81 -2.14
N MET A 104 0.44 -13.13 -2.94
CA MET A 104 1.46 -12.21 -2.44
C MET A 104 0.97 -10.76 -2.42
N ALA A 105 1.17 -10.09 -1.28
CA ALA A 105 0.96 -8.65 -1.08
C ALA A 105 2.23 -8.06 -0.47
N LEU A 106 3.24 -7.80 -1.30
CA LEU A 106 4.60 -7.48 -0.87
C LEU A 106 4.94 -6.01 -1.07
N GLY A 107 5.80 -5.47 -0.20
CA GLY A 107 6.31 -4.11 -0.30
C GLY A 107 5.17 -3.09 -0.44
N GLY A 108 5.14 -2.36 -1.55
CA GLY A 108 4.07 -1.40 -1.85
C GLY A 108 2.66 -1.98 -1.84
N GLY A 109 2.48 -3.28 -2.16
CA GLY A 109 1.19 -3.97 -2.02
C GLY A 109 0.77 -4.14 -0.57
N CYS A 110 1.72 -4.42 0.31
CA CYS A 110 1.52 -4.42 1.76
C CYS A 110 1.22 -3.00 2.25
N GLU A 111 1.97 -1.99 1.78
CA GLU A 111 1.77 -0.59 2.16
C GLU A 111 0.37 -0.07 1.80
N ILE A 112 -0.14 -0.38 0.60
CA ILE A 112 -1.53 -0.08 0.21
C ILE A 112 -2.51 -0.72 1.20
N SER A 113 -2.32 -1.98 1.52
CA SER A 113 -3.20 -2.68 2.45
C SER A 113 -3.17 -2.06 3.86
N LEU A 114 -2.00 -1.64 4.34
CA LEU A 114 -1.85 -0.99 5.65
C LEU A 114 -2.54 0.39 5.73
N HIS A 115 -2.69 1.09 4.62
CA HIS A 115 -3.35 2.40 4.57
C HIS A 115 -4.86 2.33 4.31
N ALA A 116 -5.42 1.18 4.01
CA ALA A 116 -6.86 0.98 3.94
C ALA A 116 -7.49 0.95 5.34
N ASP A 117 -8.76 1.36 5.44
CA ASP A 117 -9.51 1.30 6.71
C ASP A 117 -9.67 -0.14 7.21
N LYS A 118 -9.85 -1.08 6.28
CA LYS A 118 -9.98 -2.49 6.58
C LYS A 118 -9.22 -3.34 5.58
N VAL A 119 -8.56 -4.39 6.10
CA VAL A 119 -7.96 -5.44 5.28
C VAL A 119 -8.77 -6.72 5.45
N VAL A 120 -9.20 -7.30 4.35
CA VAL A 120 -9.88 -8.61 4.28
C VAL A 120 -9.02 -9.52 3.42
N ALA A 121 -8.06 -10.16 4.04
CA ALA A 121 -7.10 -11.03 3.36
C ALA A 121 -7.68 -12.43 3.14
N ALA A 122 -7.32 -13.06 2.02
CA ALA A 122 -7.54 -14.48 1.81
C ALA A 122 -6.72 -15.33 2.81
N ALA A 123 -7.16 -16.55 3.11
CA ALA A 123 -6.61 -17.38 4.19
C ALA A 123 -5.10 -17.66 4.06
N GLU A 124 -4.55 -17.73 2.85
CA GLU A 124 -3.15 -18.05 2.59
C GLU A 124 -2.38 -16.86 1.99
N THR A 125 -2.77 -15.63 2.36
CA THR A 125 -2.07 -14.44 1.89
C THR A 125 -0.69 -14.33 2.52
N TYR A 126 0.34 -14.26 1.68
CA TYR A 126 1.70 -13.93 2.10
C TYR A 126 1.93 -12.43 1.97
N MET A 127 2.00 -11.73 3.10
CA MET A 127 1.99 -10.27 3.16
C MET A 127 3.13 -9.75 4.01
N GLY A 128 3.85 -8.72 3.54
CA GLY A 128 4.91 -8.11 4.32
C GLY A 128 5.68 -7.01 3.62
N LEU A 129 6.48 -6.30 4.43
CA LEU A 129 7.44 -5.29 4.00
C LEU A 129 8.78 -5.97 3.76
N VAL A 130 9.05 -6.33 2.51
CA VAL A 130 10.20 -7.16 2.08
C VAL A 130 11.36 -6.34 1.53
N GLU A 131 11.29 -5.02 1.62
CA GLU A 131 12.20 -4.07 0.99
C GLU A 131 13.66 -4.27 1.40
N PHE A 132 13.93 -4.61 2.66
CA PHE A 132 15.30 -4.89 3.14
C PHE A 132 15.95 -6.08 2.41
N GLY A 133 15.16 -7.06 1.98
CA GLY A 133 15.64 -8.21 1.22
C GLY A 133 16.19 -7.88 -0.16
N VAL A 134 15.84 -6.70 -0.69
CA VAL A 134 16.28 -6.20 -2.00
C VAL A 134 17.12 -4.91 -1.90
N GLY A 135 17.55 -4.54 -0.69
CA GLY A 135 18.48 -3.43 -0.45
C GLY A 135 17.85 -2.04 -0.42
N VAL A 136 16.55 -1.94 -0.20
CA VAL A 136 15.82 -0.66 -0.03
C VAL A 136 15.04 -0.67 1.30
N ILE A 137 14.37 0.43 1.60
CA ILE A 137 13.51 0.55 2.79
C ILE A 137 12.05 0.71 2.36
N PRO A 138 11.06 0.42 3.23
CA PRO A 138 9.64 0.66 2.96
C PRO A 138 9.36 2.17 2.79
N GLY A 139 9.39 2.64 1.53
CA GLY A 139 9.35 4.06 1.18
C GLY A 139 7.94 4.63 1.05
N GLY A 140 6.91 3.79 0.91
CA GLY A 140 5.52 4.23 0.72
C GLY A 140 4.75 4.50 2.01
N GLY A 141 5.41 4.45 3.17
CA GLY A 141 4.81 4.71 4.48
C GLY A 141 4.59 3.48 5.35
N GLY A 142 5.01 2.29 4.91
CA GLY A 142 4.87 1.05 5.67
C GLY A 142 5.54 1.11 7.04
N SER A 143 6.75 1.64 7.11
CA SER A 143 7.48 1.83 8.38
C SER A 143 6.71 2.72 9.36
N LYS A 144 6.12 3.81 8.87
CA LYS A 144 5.26 4.70 9.67
C LYS A 144 4.02 3.96 10.18
N GLU A 145 3.32 3.21 9.32
CA GLU A 145 2.13 2.46 9.71
C GLU A 145 2.43 1.42 10.78
N MET A 146 3.55 0.72 10.66
CA MET A 146 3.95 -0.27 11.66
C MET A 146 4.31 0.40 13.00
N ALA A 147 4.98 1.53 12.98
CA ALA A 147 5.26 2.31 14.19
C ALA A 147 3.98 2.80 14.87
N LEU A 148 3.01 3.30 14.11
CA LEU A 148 1.71 3.72 14.63
C LEU A 148 0.95 2.54 15.26
N ARG A 149 0.85 1.42 14.56
CA ARG A 149 0.17 0.21 15.07
C ARG A 149 0.85 -0.35 16.31
N ALA A 150 2.17 -0.34 16.36
CA ALA A 150 2.91 -0.71 17.56
C ALA A 150 2.60 0.26 18.73
N SER A 151 2.52 1.57 18.47
CA SER A 151 2.19 2.55 19.51
C SER A 151 0.76 2.42 20.04
N ASP A 152 -0.19 1.96 19.23
CA ASP A 152 -1.58 1.76 19.63
C ASP A 152 -1.76 0.59 20.63
N LEU A 153 -0.74 -0.27 20.77
CA LEU A 153 -0.73 -1.35 21.77
C LEU A 153 -0.41 -0.88 23.19
N PHE A 154 0.00 0.37 23.36
CA PHE A 154 0.35 0.91 24.67
C PHE A 154 -0.82 1.62 25.34
N HIS A 155 -0.93 1.45 26.66
CA HIS A 155 -1.82 2.28 27.46
C HIS A 155 -1.25 3.70 27.60
N LYS A 156 -2.14 4.71 27.70
CA LYS A 156 -1.74 6.10 27.93
C LYS A 156 -0.82 6.19 29.16
N GLY A 157 0.41 6.63 28.95
CA GLY A 157 1.40 6.81 30.02
C GLY A 157 2.51 5.77 30.05
N ASP A 158 2.40 4.66 29.32
CA ASP A 158 3.45 3.68 29.19
C ASP A 158 4.38 4.03 28.03
N VAL A 159 5.64 4.32 28.32
CA VAL A 159 6.69 4.45 27.32
C VAL A 159 7.64 3.29 27.46
N GLN A 160 7.33 2.18 26.81
CA GLN A 160 8.22 1.02 26.76
C GLN A 160 8.88 0.96 25.38
N LEU A 161 9.95 1.72 25.21
CA LEU A 161 10.68 1.82 23.94
C LEU A 161 11.13 0.45 23.42
N ASN A 162 11.53 -0.45 24.30
CA ASN A 162 11.91 -1.83 23.95
C ASN A 162 10.75 -2.64 23.36
N VAL A 163 9.54 -2.51 23.90
CA VAL A 163 8.35 -3.21 23.38
C VAL A 163 7.91 -2.62 22.03
N LEU A 164 7.96 -1.28 21.90
CA LEU A 164 7.74 -0.62 20.62
C LEU A 164 8.73 -1.12 19.55
N GLN A 165 9.99 -1.20 19.90
CA GLN A 165 11.06 -1.65 19.03
C GLN A 165 10.87 -3.14 18.65
N GLU A 166 10.49 -3.99 19.57
CA GLU A 166 10.24 -5.40 19.33
C GLU A 166 9.04 -5.61 18.38
N HIS A 167 7.92 -4.93 18.62
CA HIS A 167 6.76 -4.98 17.73
C HIS A 167 7.07 -4.43 16.34
N PHE A 168 7.79 -3.32 16.26
CA PHE A 168 8.21 -2.74 14.98
C PHE A 168 9.10 -3.70 14.19
N LEU A 169 10.10 -4.30 14.83
CA LEU A 169 10.99 -5.27 14.19
C LEU A 169 10.24 -6.54 13.76
N THR A 170 9.34 -7.05 14.58
CA THR A 170 8.52 -8.22 14.24
C THR A 170 7.71 -7.96 12.98
N CYS A 171 7.17 -6.77 12.81
CA CYS A 171 6.39 -6.40 11.65
C CYS A 171 7.21 -6.15 10.36
N LEU A 172 8.52 -5.89 10.48
CA LEU A 172 9.41 -5.69 9.33
C LEU A 172 10.10 -6.98 8.85
N LEU A 173 10.10 -8.03 9.67
CA LEU A 173 10.88 -9.25 9.42
C LEU A 173 10.02 -10.45 8.96
N TYR A 174 8.70 -10.28 8.86
CA TYR A 174 7.78 -11.33 8.42
C TYR A 174 6.90 -10.87 7.28
#